data_d0ea0d7f8d0192c64abcb4b21bd87f25
#
_entry.id   d0ea0d7f8d0192c64abcb4b21bd87f25
#
_cell.length_a   1.000
_cell.length_b   1.000
_cell.length_c   1.000
_cell.angle_alpha   90.00
_cell.angle_beta   90.00
_cell.angle_gamma   90.00
#
_symmetry.space_group_name_H-M   'P 1'
#
loop_
_entity.id
_entity.type
_entity.pdbx_description
1 polymer ?
#
loop_
_entity_poly.entity_id
_entity_poly.type
_entity_poly.pdbx_seq_one_letter_code
_entity_poly.pdbx_strand_id
1 'polypeptide(L)'
;MKYVICFHLFNDYSGSPKVLKMVLEGLLKKGCQVDLISSKGGVLDELLHYKNLHKYSYPYRFSNNPAITILRYSTVQIYTFLLAFRWLFHKDVVFYINTLLPVGPALAGHIMGKHVVYHYHENAFAKGAFYKALATAMQKLAHEIICVSEYQASFLQRKKGVIVVPNALPKNFVNRLTPNFQTAFERKQILMLGSLKLYKSPLEFIELAQKLPQFTFELVVNDTQENINCFMKEHKINICKNLTIYPRQNDVVPFYNQASLVLNLSDKKRFVETFGLTALEAMTAGLPVIVPTEGGIAEMVVDGKNGYKIDVQELDKIANAIKNILSDKALYTLLATNALKYSEKFNAGNMIGQITKVLATQS
;
A
#
# COMPACT_ATOMS: atom_id res chain seq x y z
N MET A 1 -13.70 15.31 -17.97
CA MET A 1 -12.81 15.85 -16.92
C MET A 1 -11.53 16.32 -17.59
N LYS A 2 -11.14 17.57 -17.39
CA LYS A 2 -9.98 18.16 -18.08
C LYS A 2 -8.84 18.55 -17.14
N TYR A 3 -9.11 18.82 -15.85
CA TYR A 3 -8.11 19.35 -14.93
C TYR A 3 -8.25 18.79 -13.51
N VAL A 4 -7.21 18.16 -13.01
CA VAL A 4 -7.12 17.54 -11.67
C VAL A 4 -6.06 18.27 -10.85
N ILE A 5 -6.44 18.74 -9.68
CA ILE A 5 -5.53 19.32 -8.70
C ILE A 5 -5.30 18.25 -7.62
N CYS A 6 -4.15 17.61 -7.66
CA CYS A 6 -3.82 16.48 -6.79
C CYS A 6 -2.94 16.91 -5.61
N PHE A 7 -3.37 16.60 -4.40
CA PHE A 7 -2.63 16.88 -3.18
C PHE A 7 -2.17 15.59 -2.50
N HIS A 8 -0.87 15.50 -2.22
CA HIS A 8 -0.25 14.38 -1.50
C HIS A 8 0.84 14.91 -0.57
N LEU A 9 0.79 14.58 0.73
CA LEU A 9 1.67 15.19 1.73
C LEU A 9 3.14 14.82 1.53
N PHE A 10 3.45 13.53 1.48
CA PHE A 10 4.82 13.03 1.53
C PHE A 10 5.10 12.05 0.39
N ASN A 11 5.88 12.51 -0.58
CA ASN A 11 6.29 11.73 -1.74
C ASN A 11 7.52 10.88 -1.39
N ASP A 12 7.31 9.58 -1.20
CA ASP A 12 8.33 8.57 -0.96
C ASP A 12 8.13 7.34 -1.87
N TYR A 13 8.72 6.21 -1.50
CA TYR A 13 8.61 4.95 -2.25
C TYR A 13 7.65 3.94 -1.58
N SER A 14 6.77 4.38 -0.69
CA SER A 14 5.76 3.55 -0.03
C SER A 14 4.56 3.23 -0.95
N GLY A 15 3.58 2.48 -0.44
CA GLY A 15 2.45 1.98 -1.23
C GLY A 15 1.56 3.08 -1.81
N SER A 16 1.14 4.05 -0.99
CA SER A 16 0.17 5.07 -1.45
C SER A 16 0.71 6.01 -2.54
N PRO A 17 1.99 6.50 -2.52
CA PRO A 17 2.55 7.23 -3.65
C PRO A 17 2.71 6.40 -4.92
N LYS A 18 3.03 5.10 -4.80
CA LYS A 18 3.10 4.19 -5.96
C LYS A 18 1.74 4.01 -6.64
N VAL A 19 0.69 3.83 -5.85
CA VAL A 19 -0.69 3.76 -6.38
C VAL A 19 -1.08 5.09 -7.00
N LEU A 20 -0.81 6.22 -6.34
CA LEU A 20 -1.08 7.55 -6.88
C LEU A 20 -0.35 7.78 -8.20
N LYS A 21 0.94 7.42 -8.29
CA LYS A 21 1.71 7.52 -9.55
C LYS A 21 0.98 6.81 -10.68
N MET A 22 0.53 5.58 -10.47
CA MET A 22 -0.18 4.80 -11.48
C MET A 22 -1.50 5.47 -11.91
N VAL A 23 -2.25 6.03 -10.98
CA VAL A 23 -3.49 6.77 -11.27
C VAL A 23 -3.19 8.03 -12.07
N LEU A 24 -2.24 8.86 -11.62
CA LEU A 24 -1.87 10.10 -12.31
C LEU A 24 -1.31 9.82 -13.72
N GLU A 25 -0.46 8.81 -13.87
CA GLU A 25 0.04 8.38 -15.18
C GLU A 25 -1.11 7.99 -16.12
N GLY A 26 -2.10 7.27 -15.61
CA GLY A 26 -3.29 6.92 -16.38
C GLY A 26 -4.13 8.12 -16.80
N LEU A 27 -4.27 9.14 -15.94
CA LEU A 27 -4.95 10.40 -16.25
C LEU A 27 -4.17 11.23 -17.28
N LEU A 28 -2.85 11.35 -17.11
CA LEU A 28 -1.96 12.07 -18.01
C LEU A 28 -1.96 11.48 -19.42
N LYS A 29 -1.90 10.15 -19.55
CA LYS A 29 -2.01 9.42 -20.84
C LYS A 29 -3.36 9.61 -21.53
N LYS A 30 -4.42 9.91 -20.78
CA LYS A 30 -5.75 10.26 -21.30
C LYS A 30 -5.89 11.75 -21.67
N GLY A 31 -4.80 12.53 -21.57
CA GLY A 31 -4.78 13.95 -21.91
C GLY A 31 -5.34 14.88 -20.83
N CYS A 32 -5.56 14.38 -19.60
CA CYS A 32 -5.93 15.26 -18.49
C CYS A 32 -4.75 16.15 -18.10
N GLN A 33 -5.03 17.42 -17.77
CA GLN A 33 -4.06 18.28 -17.09
C GLN A 33 -4.05 17.96 -15.59
N VAL A 34 -2.86 17.92 -15.02
CA VAL A 34 -2.67 17.60 -13.59
C VAL A 34 -1.74 18.64 -12.97
N ASP A 35 -2.21 19.31 -11.92
CA ASP A 35 -1.35 20.00 -10.98
C ASP A 35 -1.13 19.09 -9.77
N LEU A 36 0.12 18.72 -9.52
CA LEU A 36 0.52 17.86 -8.41
C LEU A 36 1.20 18.68 -7.31
N ILE A 37 0.61 18.69 -6.13
CA ILE A 37 1.13 19.39 -4.96
C ILE A 37 1.63 18.34 -3.95
N SER A 38 2.96 18.22 -3.79
CA SER A 38 3.56 17.24 -2.88
C SER A 38 4.97 17.61 -2.45
N SER A 39 5.52 16.89 -1.48
CA SER A 39 6.95 17.03 -1.17
C SER A 39 7.84 16.53 -2.32
N LYS A 40 9.13 16.92 -2.31
CA LYS A 40 10.14 16.45 -3.27
C LYS A 40 10.68 15.07 -2.91
N GLY A 41 11.23 14.35 -3.90
CA GLY A 41 12.18 13.26 -3.67
C GLY A 41 11.58 11.87 -3.52
N GLY A 42 10.51 11.53 -4.24
CA GLY A 42 9.93 10.19 -4.25
C GLY A 42 9.43 9.77 -5.62
N VAL A 43 8.65 8.70 -5.67
CA VAL A 43 8.21 8.04 -6.90
C VAL A 43 7.37 8.94 -7.83
N LEU A 44 6.71 9.98 -7.30
CA LEU A 44 5.92 10.91 -8.10
C LEU A 44 6.79 11.83 -8.96
N ASP A 45 8.07 12.01 -8.63
CA ASP A 45 8.99 12.81 -9.43
C ASP A 45 9.30 12.17 -10.80
N GLU A 46 9.08 10.86 -10.92
CA GLU A 46 9.20 10.15 -12.19
C GLU A 46 8.15 10.58 -13.24
N LEU A 47 7.08 11.27 -12.82
CA LEU A 47 6.05 11.79 -13.72
C LEU A 47 6.40 13.14 -14.37
N LEU A 48 7.49 13.79 -13.96
CA LEU A 48 7.86 15.15 -14.41
C LEU A 48 8.16 15.26 -15.92
N HIS A 49 8.33 14.15 -16.62
CA HIS A 49 8.51 14.12 -18.06
C HIS A 49 7.20 14.37 -18.85
N TYR A 50 6.03 14.28 -18.20
CA TYR A 50 4.74 14.55 -18.84
C TYR A 50 4.50 16.06 -19.00
N LYS A 51 4.29 16.55 -20.23
CA LYS A 51 4.06 17.97 -20.54
C LYS A 51 2.77 18.55 -19.94
N ASN A 52 1.78 17.69 -19.69
CA ASN A 52 0.49 18.04 -19.08
C ASN A 52 0.47 17.85 -17.55
N LEU A 53 1.63 17.68 -16.94
CA LEU A 53 1.82 17.71 -15.47
C LEU A 53 2.58 18.96 -15.08
N HIS A 54 2.03 19.69 -14.10
CA HIS A 54 2.74 20.75 -13.39
C HIS A 54 2.87 20.39 -11.92
N LYS A 55 4.09 20.49 -11.35
CA LYS A 55 4.35 20.13 -9.96
C LYS A 55 4.70 21.33 -9.09
N TYR A 56 3.95 21.51 -8.01
CA TYR A 56 4.25 22.43 -6.91
C TYR A 56 4.85 21.63 -5.75
N SER A 57 6.07 21.97 -5.35
CA SER A 57 6.77 21.21 -4.32
C SER A 57 7.07 22.04 -3.10
N TYR A 58 7.02 21.41 -1.94
CA TYR A 58 7.43 21.96 -0.66
C TYR A 58 8.40 21.03 0.07
N PRO A 59 9.26 21.55 0.96
CA PRO A 59 10.08 20.71 1.82
C PRO A 59 9.22 20.11 2.94
N TYR A 60 9.24 18.78 3.07
CA TYR A 60 8.61 18.09 4.19
C TYR A 60 9.47 16.89 4.59
N ARG A 61 9.75 16.74 5.87
CA ARG A 61 10.46 15.60 6.45
C ARG A 61 9.87 15.29 7.82
N PHE A 62 9.75 14.02 8.13
CA PHE A 62 9.42 13.56 9.47
C PHE A 62 10.57 13.88 10.43
N SER A 63 10.23 14.06 11.71
CA SER A 63 11.18 14.21 12.79
C SER A 63 10.90 13.19 13.88
N ASN A 64 11.94 12.76 14.57
CA ASN A 64 11.77 11.92 15.77
C ASN A 64 11.08 12.68 16.91
N ASN A 65 11.10 14.03 16.88
CA ASN A 65 10.36 14.85 17.83
C ASN A 65 8.92 15.09 17.31
N PRO A 66 7.89 14.62 18.03
CA PRO A 66 6.49 14.77 17.62
C PRO A 66 6.07 16.23 17.46
N ALA A 67 6.53 17.14 18.32
CA ALA A 67 6.19 18.56 18.25
C ALA A 67 6.69 19.21 16.96
N ILE A 68 7.93 18.89 16.54
CA ILE A 68 8.51 19.36 15.28
C ILE A 68 7.72 18.78 14.09
N THR A 69 7.31 17.52 14.16
CA THR A 69 6.51 16.89 13.11
C THR A 69 5.14 17.57 12.99
N ILE A 70 4.47 17.86 14.10
CA ILE A 70 3.19 18.59 14.12
C ILE A 70 3.36 19.99 13.55
N LEU A 71 4.40 20.72 13.95
CA LEU A 71 4.66 22.07 13.43
C LEU A 71 4.88 22.07 11.91
N ARG A 72 5.74 21.16 11.40
CA ARG A 72 5.98 21.00 9.95
C ARG A 72 4.70 20.62 9.21
N TYR A 73 3.92 19.69 9.77
CA TYR A 73 2.64 19.29 9.21
C TYR A 73 1.69 20.49 9.12
N SER A 74 1.50 21.25 10.22
CA SER A 74 0.61 22.40 10.26
C SER A 74 1.04 23.50 9.26
N THR A 75 2.36 23.76 9.15
CA THR A 75 2.89 24.72 8.17
C THR A 75 2.54 24.30 6.74
N VAL A 76 2.67 23.02 6.41
CA VAL A 76 2.31 22.51 5.07
C VAL A 76 0.79 22.57 4.85
N GLN A 77 -0.03 22.31 5.88
CA GLN A 77 -1.49 22.44 5.74
C GLN A 77 -1.91 23.90 5.46
N ILE A 78 -1.33 24.86 6.18
CA ILE A 78 -1.59 26.30 5.94
C ILE A 78 -1.10 26.69 4.53
N TYR A 79 0.11 26.31 4.16
CA TYR A 79 0.65 26.61 2.84
C TYR A 79 -0.24 26.04 1.71
N THR A 80 -0.61 24.77 1.79
CA THR A 80 -1.43 24.11 0.76
C THR A 80 -2.88 24.61 0.77
N PHE A 81 -3.41 25.02 1.92
CA PHE A 81 -4.70 25.70 2.02
C PHE A 81 -4.68 27.03 1.25
N LEU A 82 -3.68 27.89 1.50
CA LEU A 82 -3.55 29.16 0.80
C LEU A 82 -3.26 28.98 -0.70
N LEU A 83 -2.38 28.05 -1.05
CA LEU A 83 -2.07 27.73 -2.44
C LEU A 83 -3.30 27.29 -3.21
N ALA A 84 -4.23 26.57 -2.57
CA ALA A 84 -5.45 26.05 -3.21
C ALA A 84 -6.34 27.16 -3.78
N PHE A 85 -6.31 28.37 -3.23
CA PHE A 85 -7.08 29.52 -3.77
C PHE A 85 -6.59 29.99 -5.14
N ARG A 86 -5.43 29.54 -5.61
CA ARG A 86 -4.98 29.75 -7.00
C ARG A 86 -6.01 29.28 -8.01
N TRP A 87 -6.77 28.21 -7.71
CA TRP A 87 -7.80 27.64 -8.57
C TRP A 87 -9.22 28.14 -8.27
N LEU A 88 -9.38 29.23 -7.49
CA LEU A 88 -10.69 29.75 -7.11
C LEU A 88 -11.59 30.00 -8.34
N PHE A 89 -11.08 30.64 -9.36
CA PHE A 89 -11.83 31.01 -10.56
C PHE A 89 -11.88 29.93 -11.65
N HIS A 90 -11.22 28.77 -11.46
CA HIS A 90 -11.27 27.67 -12.39
C HIS A 90 -12.51 26.80 -12.10
N LYS A 91 -13.49 26.81 -13.02
CA LYS A 91 -14.77 26.11 -12.82
C LYS A 91 -14.67 24.58 -12.96
N ASP A 92 -13.85 24.10 -13.92
CA ASP A 92 -13.78 22.68 -14.32
C ASP A 92 -12.61 21.92 -13.65
N VAL A 93 -12.38 22.15 -12.37
CA VAL A 93 -11.32 21.50 -11.59
C VAL A 93 -11.88 20.58 -10.52
N VAL A 94 -11.24 19.42 -10.35
CA VAL A 94 -11.49 18.50 -9.23
C VAL A 94 -10.29 18.48 -8.30
N PHE A 95 -10.55 18.55 -7.00
CA PHE A 95 -9.54 18.41 -5.96
C PHE A 95 -9.43 16.95 -5.57
N TYR A 96 -8.34 16.31 -5.96
CA TYR A 96 -8.03 14.92 -5.68
C TYR A 96 -7.04 14.84 -4.51
N ILE A 97 -7.54 14.41 -3.35
CA ILE A 97 -6.79 14.35 -2.10
C ILE A 97 -6.33 12.90 -1.89
N ASN A 98 -5.05 12.65 -2.07
CA ASN A 98 -4.50 11.33 -1.85
C ASN A 98 -4.02 11.18 -0.42
N THR A 99 -4.46 10.16 0.27
CA THR A 99 -4.33 9.93 1.72
C THR A 99 -5.21 10.83 2.58
N LEU A 100 -5.21 10.58 3.88
CA LEU A 100 -6.00 11.33 4.85
C LEU A 100 -5.39 12.68 5.23
N LEU A 101 -4.05 12.78 5.03
CA LEU A 101 -3.25 13.85 5.63
C LEU A 101 -3.43 15.25 5.01
N PRO A 102 -3.68 15.45 3.70
CA PRO A 102 -3.84 16.80 3.15
C PRO A 102 -5.22 17.42 3.44
N VAL A 103 -5.49 17.76 4.71
CA VAL A 103 -6.78 18.35 5.14
C VAL A 103 -6.91 19.83 4.77
N GLY A 104 -5.80 20.57 4.75
CA GLY A 104 -5.80 22.01 4.40
C GLY A 104 -6.38 22.29 3.02
N PRO A 105 -5.86 21.69 1.94
CA PRO A 105 -6.41 21.89 0.61
C PRO A 105 -7.83 21.31 0.43
N ALA A 106 -8.19 20.26 1.16
CA ALA A 106 -9.55 19.75 1.15
C ALA A 106 -10.54 20.77 1.74
N LEU A 107 -10.18 21.42 2.85
CA LEU A 107 -10.97 22.49 3.44
C LEU A 107 -11.10 23.70 2.48
N ALA A 108 -10.00 24.12 1.85
CA ALA A 108 -10.03 25.18 0.85
C ALA A 108 -10.95 24.84 -0.33
N GLY A 109 -10.83 23.60 -0.86
CA GLY A 109 -11.70 23.10 -1.93
C GLY A 109 -13.18 23.15 -1.54
N HIS A 110 -13.50 22.70 -0.34
CA HIS A 110 -14.87 22.72 0.18
C HIS A 110 -15.41 24.17 0.30
N ILE A 111 -14.62 25.09 0.86
CA ILE A 111 -15.01 26.51 0.98
C ILE A 111 -15.24 27.14 -0.39
N MET A 112 -14.42 26.81 -1.38
CA MET A 112 -14.54 27.31 -2.76
C MET A 112 -15.63 26.61 -3.57
N GLY A 113 -16.39 25.67 -3.02
CA GLY A 113 -17.39 24.87 -3.73
C GLY A 113 -16.79 23.97 -4.82
N LYS A 114 -15.52 23.56 -4.68
CA LYS A 114 -14.88 22.63 -5.60
C LYS A 114 -15.26 21.20 -5.29
N HIS A 115 -15.32 20.36 -6.32
CA HIS A 115 -15.54 18.96 -6.15
C HIS A 115 -14.32 18.30 -5.49
N VAL A 116 -14.46 17.80 -4.26
CA VAL A 116 -13.38 17.22 -3.45
C VAL A 116 -13.55 15.70 -3.41
N VAL A 117 -12.56 14.98 -3.91
CA VAL A 117 -12.50 13.51 -3.90
C VAL A 117 -11.30 13.08 -3.07
N TYR A 118 -11.55 12.26 -2.05
CA TYR A 118 -10.48 11.63 -1.28
C TYR A 118 -10.18 10.22 -1.79
N HIS A 119 -8.90 9.89 -1.91
CA HIS A 119 -8.44 8.51 -2.05
C HIS A 119 -7.81 8.08 -0.73
N TYR A 120 -8.56 7.34 0.04
CA TYR A 120 -8.29 6.99 1.43
C TYR A 120 -7.49 5.69 1.50
N HIS A 121 -6.27 5.75 2.06
CA HIS A 121 -5.35 4.60 2.12
C HIS A 121 -5.07 4.10 3.54
N GLU A 122 -5.27 4.94 4.55
CA GLU A 122 -4.94 4.63 5.94
C GLU A 122 -6.10 3.97 6.68
N ASN A 123 -5.79 3.24 7.75
CA ASN A 123 -6.78 2.91 8.78
C ASN A 123 -6.72 3.96 9.89
N ALA A 124 -7.48 5.03 9.75
CA ALA A 124 -7.51 6.12 10.72
C ALA A 124 -8.01 5.69 12.11
N PHE A 125 -8.90 4.72 12.15
CA PHE A 125 -9.56 4.30 13.38
C PHE A 125 -8.64 3.49 14.30
N ALA A 126 -7.61 2.87 13.73
CA ALA A 126 -6.56 2.17 14.47
C ALA A 126 -5.38 3.08 14.90
N LYS A 127 -5.28 4.31 14.36
CA LYS A 127 -4.12 5.20 14.53
C LYS A 127 -4.27 6.29 15.61
N GLY A 128 -5.32 6.25 16.42
CA GLY A 128 -5.53 7.20 17.53
C GLY A 128 -6.35 8.44 17.18
N ALA A 129 -6.53 9.34 18.17
CA ALA A 129 -7.48 10.45 18.13
C ALA A 129 -7.24 11.42 16.97
N PHE A 130 -5.99 11.76 16.70
CA PHE A 130 -5.64 12.68 15.60
C PHE A 130 -6.11 12.17 14.23
N TYR A 131 -5.85 10.90 13.91
CA TYR A 131 -6.29 10.30 12.66
C TYR A 131 -7.82 10.14 12.60
N LYS A 132 -8.48 9.87 13.73
CA LYS A 132 -9.95 9.85 13.82
C LYS A 132 -10.54 11.22 13.52
N ALA A 133 -9.95 12.30 14.03
CA ALA A 133 -10.37 13.67 13.73
C ALA A 133 -10.20 13.99 12.23
N LEU A 134 -9.08 13.59 11.62
CA LEU A 134 -8.87 13.76 10.17
C LEU A 134 -9.89 12.95 9.35
N ALA A 135 -10.24 11.72 9.77
CA ALA A 135 -11.25 10.91 9.09
C ALA A 135 -12.66 11.52 9.21
N THR A 136 -12.95 12.17 10.33
CA THR A 136 -14.20 12.94 10.50
C THR A 136 -14.21 14.15 9.58
N ALA A 137 -13.11 14.88 9.48
CA ALA A 137 -12.98 16.02 8.56
C ALA A 137 -13.12 15.56 7.09
N MET A 138 -12.44 14.49 6.70
CA MET A 138 -12.58 13.89 5.36
C MET A 138 -14.06 13.59 5.03
N GLN A 139 -14.79 12.93 5.94
CA GLN A 139 -16.19 12.58 5.71
C GLN A 139 -17.11 13.80 5.55
N LYS A 140 -16.74 14.95 6.15
CA LYS A 140 -17.49 16.21 6.03
C LYS A 140 -17.12 17.00 4.78
N LEU A 141 -15.85 16.99 4.40
CA LEU A 141 -15.31 17.86 3.33
C LEU A 141 -15.40 17.20 1.95
N ALA A 142 -15.37 15.87 1.88
CA ALA A 142 -15.38 15.15 0.62
C ALA A 142 -16.77 15.13 -0.05
N HIS A 143 -16.82 15.17 -1.38
CA HIS A 143 -17.98 14.77 -2.16
C HIS A 143 -17.99 13.25 -2.32
N GLU A 144 -16.88 12.65 -2.75
CA GLU A 144 -16.65 11.23 -2.77
C GLU A 144 -15.40 10.82 -1.97
N ILE A 145 -15.46 9.59 -1.45
CA ILE A 145 -14.36 8.93 -0.76
C ILE A 145 -14.11 7.58 -1.44
N ILE A 146 -12.95 7.44 -2.06
CA ILE A 146 -12.49 6.18 -2.62
C ILE A 146 -11.76 5.42 -1.51
N CYS A 147 -12.29 4.26 -1.13
CA CYS A 147 -11.67 3.32 -0.20
C CYS A 147 -11.00 2.18 -0.97
N VAL A 148 -9.90 1.64 -0.45
CA VAL A 148 -9.14 0.57 -1.12
C VAL A 148 -9.63 -0.84 -0.80
N SER A 149 -10.58 -0.99 0.15
CA SER A 149 -11.20 -2.26 0.56
C SER A 149 -12.55 -2.03 1.20
N GLU A 150 -13.39 -3.06 1.24
CA GLU A 150 -14.66 -3.04 1.99
C GLU A 150 -14.39 -2.92 3.49
N TYR A 151 -13.35 -3.58 3.99
CA TYR A 151 -12.91 -3.46 5.37
C TYR A 151 -12.68 -1.99 5.75
N GLN A 152 -11.96 -1.24 4.91
CA GLN A 152 -11.71 0.17 5.17
C GLN A 152 -12.99 1.01 5.11
N ALA A 153 -13.86 0.76 4.13
CA ALA A 153 -15.13 1.46 3.97
C ALA A 153 -16.10 1.19 5.12
N SER A 154 -16.03 0.01 5.75
CA SER A 154 -16.93 -0.38 6.85
C SER A 154 -16.82 0.54 8.07
N PHE A 155 -15.64 1.13 8.32
CA PHE A 155 -15.39 2.06 9.44
C PHE A 155 -15.95 3.47 9.20
N LEU A 156 -16.32 3.82 7.97
CA LEU A 156 -16.89 5.13 7.69
C LEU A 156 -18.36 5.18 8.09
N GLN A 157 -18.74 6.20 8.84
CA GLN A 157 -20.14 6.44 9.24
C GLN A 157 -20.99 6.86 8.03
N ARG A 158 -20.40 7.72 7.18
CA ARG A 158 -21.01 8.14 5.92
C ARG A 158 -20.97 6.98 4.92
N LYS A 159 -22.13 6.72 4.27
CA LYS A 159 -22.24 5.72 3.19
C LYS A 159 -22.40 6.37 1.81
N LYS A 160 -23.08 7.51 1.73
CA LYS A 160 -23.28 8.24 0.46
C LYS A 160 -21.94 8.79 -0.06
N GLY A 161 -21.60 8.51 -1.31
CA GLY A 161 -20.37 8.94 -1.95
C GLY A 161 -19.13 8.16 -1.45
N VAL A 162 -19.29 7.02 -0.79
CA VAL A 162 -18.20 6.08 -0.50
C VAL A 162 -18.18 5.01 -1.59
N ILE A 163 -17.03 4.83 -2.21
CA ILE A 163 -16.83 3.94 -3.36
C ILE A 163 -15.60 3.08 -3.07
N VAL A 164 -15.74 1.77 -3.19
CA VAL A 164 -14.60 0.87 -3.03
C VAL A 164 -13.96 0.62 -4.39
N VAL A 165 -12.69 1.02 -4.51
CA VAL A 165 -11.85 0.77 -5.68
C VAL A 165 -10.56 0.13 -5.18
N PRO A 166 -10.42 -1.20 -5.27
CA PRO A 166 -9.24 -1.90 -4.85
C PRO A 166 -7.99 -1.43 -5.62
N ASN A 167 -6.85 -1.41 -4.92
CA ASN A 167 -5.56 -1.16 -5.58
C ASN A 167 -5.24 -2.26 -6.60
N ALA A 168 -4.42 -1.90 -7.57
CA ALA A 168 -3.92 -2.82 -8.60
C ALA A 168 -2.39 -2.71 -8.71
N LEU A 169 -1.79 -3.59 -9.50
CA LEU A 169 -0.35 -3.58 -9.79
C LEU A 169 -0.07 -2.93 -11.13
N PRO A 170 1.10 -2.24 -11.29
CA PRO A 170 1.52 -1.70 -12.57
C PRO A 170 1.71 -2.80 -13.61
N LYS A 171 1.31 -2.55 -14.87
CA LYS A 171 1.46 -3.53 -15.96
C LYS A 171 2.89 -4.00 -16.17
N ASN A 172 3.86 -3.09 -16.07
CA ASN A 172 5.28 -3.44 -16.21
C ASN A 172 5.77 -4.37 -15.09
N PHE A 173 5.20 -4.28 -13.88
CA PHE A 173 5.47 -5.24 -12.81
C PHE A 173 4.87 -6.60 -13.14
N VAL A 174 3.58 -6.65 -13.48
CA VAL A 174 2.86 -7.89 -13.79
C VAL A 174 3.50 -8.64 -14.96
N ASN A 175 3.87 -7.94 -16.04
CA ASN A 175 4.47 -8.55 -17.23
C ASN A 175 5.86 -9.18 -17.00
N ARG A 176 6.52 -8.89 -15.88
CA ARG A 176 7.83 -9.44 -15.53
C ARG A 176 7.73 -10.61 -14.56
N LEU A 177 6.56 -10.89 -14.04
CA LEU A 177 6.32 -12.07 -13.24
C LEU A 177 6.23 -13.30 -14.14
N THR A 178 6.83 -14.41 -13.71
CA THR A 178 6.90 -15.67 -14.46
C THR A 178 6.36 -16.82 -13.61
N PRO A 179 5.04 -16.91 -13.41
CA PRO A 179 4.44 -17.96 -12.59
C PRO A 179 4.83 -19.36 -13.09
N ASN A 180 5.45 -20.16 -12.23
CA ASN A 180 5.79 -21.55 -12.51
C ASN A 180 5.61 -22.37 -11.22
N PHE A 181 4.46 -23.00 -11.08
CA PHE A 181 4.07 -23.68 -9.84
C PHE A 181 4.99 -24.87 -9.50
N GLN A 182 5.48 -25.59 -10.51
CA GLN A 182 6.40 -26.73 -10.31
C GLN A 182 7.72 -26.23 -9.71
N THR A 183 8.38 -25.32 -10.38
CA THR A 183 9.68 -24.79 -9.95
C THR A 183 9.56 -24.04 -8.61
N ALA A 184 8.49 -23.28 -8.42
CA ALA A 184 8.24 -22.58 -7.17
C ALA A 184 8.04 -23.56 -6.01
N PHE A 185 7.28 -24.64 -6.19
CA PHE A 185 7.12 -25.68 -5.17
C PHE A 185 8.44 -26.35 -4.78
N GLU A 186 9.32 -26.62 -5.74
CA GLU A 186 10.60 -27.30 -5.51
C GLU A 186 11.62 -26.45 -4.74
N ARG A 187 11.60 -25.13 -4.92
CA ARG A 187 12.56 -24.21 -4.27
C ARG A 187 12.41 -24.13 -2.75
N LYS A 188 11.22 -24.32 -2.22
CA LYS A 188 10.93 -24.25 -0.77
C LYS A 188 11.37 -22.93 -0.13
N GLN A 189 11.24 -21.83 -0.87
CA GLN A 189 11.68 -20.50 -0.46
C GLN A 189 10.51 -19.65 0.03
N ILE A 190 10.63 -19.14 1.23
CA ILE A 190 9.62 -18.34 1.90
C ILE A 190 10.07 -16.88 1.89
N LEU A 191 9.23 -16.01 1.38
CA LEU A 191 9.51 -14.59 1.20
C LEU A 191 8.61 -13.74 2.09
N MET A 192 9.18 -12.70 2.69
CA MET A 192 8.43 -11.61 3.30
C MET A 192 9.01 -10.28 2.84
N LEU A 193 8.14 -9.35 2.41
CA LEU A 193 8.50 -7.96 2.12
C LEU A 193 7.85 -7.05 3.16
N GLY A 194 8.63 -6.16 3.76
CA GLY A 194 8.10 -5.31 4.81
C GLY A 194 9.04 -4.19 5.23
N SER A 195 8.98 -3.83 6.49
CA SER A 195 9.88 -2.90 7.15
C SER A 195 10.34 -3.48 8.50
N LEU A 196 11.37 -2.88 9.09
CA LEU A 196 11.86 -3.25 10.43
C LEU A 196 10.91 -2.84 11.58
N LYS A 197 9.75 -2.26 11.27
CA LYS A 197 8.77 -1.89 12.28
C LYS A 197 8.18 -3.14 12.94
N LEU A 198 8.20 -3.19 14.27
CA LEU A 198 7.74 -4.36 15.05
C LEU A 198 6.30 -4.79 14.72
N TYR A 199 5.44 -3.86 14.29
CA TYR A 199 4.09 -4.21 13.87
C TYR A 199 4.03 -4.94 12.50
N LYS A 200 5.14 -5.03 11.76
CA LYS A 200 5.30 -5.87 10.56
C LYS A 200 5.88 -7.24 10.88
N SER A 201 6.18 -7.48 12.16
CA SER A 201 6.62 -8.76 12.71
C SER A 201 7.87 -9.36 12.05
N PRO A 202 8.95 -8.56 11.85
CA PRO A 202 10.21 -9.12 11.33
C PRO A 202 10.84 -10.12 12.30
N LEU A 203 10.64 -9.97 13.62
CA LEU A 203 11.16 -10.89 14.63
C LEU A 203 10.51 -12.26 14.54
N GLU A 204 9.20 -12.28 14.37
CA GLU A 204 8.39 -13.49 14.21
C GLU A 204 8.75 -14.23 12.91
N PHE A 205 9.07 -13.50 11.83
CA PHE A 205 9.58 -14.11 10.60
C PHE A 205 10.94 -14.78 10.82
N ILE A 206 11.84 -14.14 11.57
CA ILE A 206 13.14 -14.69 11.93
C ILE A 206 12.97 -15.94 12.82
N GLU A 207 12.05 -15.92 13.79
CA GLU A 207 11.72 -17.08 14.62
C GLU A 207 11.19 -18.25 13.78
N LEU A 208 10.34 -18.00 12.79
CA LEU A 208 9.88 -19.02 11.85
C LEU A 208 11.03 -19.66 11.06
N ALA A 209 12.02 -18.86 10.63
CA ALA A 209 13.20 -19.39 9.96
C ALA A 209 14.02 -20.33 10.88
N GLN A 210 14.15 -19.99 12.15
CA GLN A 210 14.82 -20.86 13.15
C GLN A 210 14.03 -22.16 13.41
N LYS A 211 12.69 -22.08 13.46
CA LYS A 211 11.81 -23.25 13.66
C LYS A 211 11.74 -24.19 12.44
N LEU A 212 12.09 -23.69 11.25
CA LEU A 212 11.92 -24.39 9.99
C LEU A 212 13.23 -24.46 9.17
N PRO A 213 14.30 -25.10 9.72
CA PRO A 213 15.62 -25.08 9.09
C PRO A 213 15.69 -25.80 7.73
N GLN A 214 14.68 -26.59 7.37
CA GLN A 214 14.57 -27.28 6.08
C GLN A 214 14.09 -26.39 4.93
N PHE A 215 13.64 -25.17 5.20
CA PHE A 215 13.20 -24.20 4.20
C PHE A 215 14.13 -23.00 4.19
N THR A 216 14.20 -22.30 3.06
CA THR A 216 14.94 -21.03 2.95
C THR A 216 14.01 -19.84 3.18
N PHE A 217 14.52 -18.81 3.82
CA PHE A 217 13.77 -17.61 4.17
C PHE A 217 14.48 -16.37 3.63
N GLU A 218 13.71 -15.48 3.01
CA GLU A 218 14.18 -14.19 2.54
C GLU A 218 13.29 -13.07 3.09
N LEU A 219 13.92 -12.11 3.76
CA LEU A 219 13.28 -10.91 4.28
C LEU A 219 13.81 -9.70 3.51
N VAL A 220 12.96 -9.06 2.71
CA VAL A 220 13.31 -7.83 2.00
C VAL A 220 12.72 -6.65 2.76
N VAL A 221 13.56 -5.78 3.33
CA VAL A 221 13.11 -4.65 4.13
C VAL A 221 13.27 -3.33 3.38
N ASN A 222 12.29 -2.45 3.52
CA ASN A 222 12.35 -1.10 2.95
C ASN A 222 13.20 -0.17 3.84
N ASP A 223 14.46 -0.55 4.06
CA ASP A 223 15.41 0.18 4.91
C ASP A 223 16.85 0.02 4.40
N THR A 224 17.80 0.70 5.02
CA THR A 224 19.24 0.61 4.69
C THR A 224 19.88 -0.60 5.39
N GLN A 225 21.03 -1.05 4.86
CA GLN A 225 21.82 -2.11 5.51
C GLN A 225 22.28 -1.72 6.92
N GLU A 226 22.60 -0.44 7.12
CA GLU A 226 23.01 0.08 8.43
C GLU A 226 21.87 -0.06 9.46
N ASN A 227 20.64 0.30 9.09
CA ASN A 227 19.48 0.15 9.97
C ASN A 227 19.15 -1.34 10.26
N ILE A 228 19.37 -2.24 9.29
CA ILE A 228 19.28 -3.69 9.52
C ILE A 228 20.29 -4.12 10.59
N ASN A 229 21.56 -3.71 10.45
CA ASN A 229 22.61 -4.06 11.40
C ASN A 229 22.30 -3.52 12.82
N CYS A 230 21.81 -2.28 12.90
CA CYS A 230 21.35 -1.69 14.17
C CYS A 230 20.19 -2.49 14.79
N PHE A 231 19.19 -2.83 13.99
CA PHE A 231 18.03 -3.62 14.44
C PHE A 231 18.44 -5.01 14.96
N MET A 232 19.33 -5.68 14.22
CA MET A 232 19.86 -7.00 14.63
C MET A 232 20.60 -6.93 15.98
N LYS A 233 21.43 -5.89 16.16
CA LYS A 233 22.18 -5.65 17.39
C LYS A 233 21.23 -5.32 18.56
N GLU A 234 20.27 -4.42 18.35
CA GLU A 234 19.30 -4.00 19.37
C GLU A 234 18.49 -5.17 19.90
N HIS A 235 18.04 -6.04 19.01
CA HIS A 235 17.22 -7.21 19.36
C HIS A 235 18.04 -8.48 19.63
N LYS A 236 19.40 -8.40 19.65
CA LYS A 236 20.32 -9.52 19.91
C LYS A 236 20.04 -10.75 19.02
N ILE A 237 19.78 -10.50 17.74
CA ILE A 237 19.39 -11.55 16.81
C ILE A 237 20.62 -12.20 16.18
N ASN A 238 20.69 -13.53 16.27
CA ASN A 238 21.64 -14.35 15.50
C ASN A 238 20.93 -14.87 14.24
N ILE A 239 21.48 -14.52 13.06
CA ILE A 239 20.93 -14.98 11.78
C ILE A 239 21.20 -16.47 11.62
N CYS A 240 20.15 -17.27 11.41
CA CYS A 240 20.26 -18.68 11.09
C CYS A 240 20.71 -18.87 9.62
N LYS A 241 21.34 -20.03 9.32
CA LYS A 241 21.93 -20.30 7.98
C LYS A 241 20.94 -20.26 6.83
N ASN A 242 19.66 -20.47 7.10
CA ASN A 242 18.58 -20.53 6.12
C ASN A 242 17.82 -19.21 5.98
N LEU A 243 18.30 -18.11 6.58
CA LEU A 243 17.69 -16.78 6.48
C LEU A 243 18.64 -15.79 5.83
N THR A 244 18.14 -15.05 4.84
CA THR A 244 18.82 -13.88 4.25
C THR A 244 17.95 -12.64 4.42
N ILE A 245 18.55 -11.54 4.88
CA ILE A 245 17.88 -10.24 5.01
C ILE A 245 18.49 -9.27 4.03
N TYR A 246 17.65 -8.73 3.15
CA TYR A 246 18.05 -7.78 2.11
C TYR A 246 17.59 -6.36 2.48
N PRO A 247 18.45 -5.34 2.30
CA PRO A 247 18.05 -3.95 2.37
C PRO A 247 17.09 -3.60 1.23
N ARG A 248 16.62 -2.36 1.21
CA ARG A 248 15.73 -1.85 0.16
C ARG A 248 16.20 -2.23 -1.24
N GLN A 249 15.30 -2.84 -1.98
CA GLN A 249 15.49 -3.22 -3.37
C GLN A 249 14.68 -2.29 -4.29
N ASN A 250 15.30 -1.84 -5.38
CA ASN A 250 14.59 -1.07 -6.41
C ASN A 250 13.67 -1.96 -7.25
N ASP A 251 14.04 -3.22 -7.38
CA ASP A 251 13.30 -4.25 -8.11
C ASP A 251 13.06 -5.46 -7.23
N VAL A 252 11.80 -5.74 -6.96
CA VAL A 252 11.37 -6.87 -6.12
C VAL A 252 10.83 -8.05 -6.93
N VAL A 253 10.67 -7.89 -8.25
CA VAL A 253 10.17 -8.97 -9.13
C VAL A 253 11.01 -10.25 -9.05
N PRO A 254 12.35 -10.22 -9.04
CA PRO A 254 13.16 -11.43 -8.92
C PRO A 254 12.85 -12.24 -7.66
N PHE A 255 12.57 -11.58 -6.53
CA PHE A 255 12.22 -12.24 -5.28
C PHE A 255 10.90 -13.02 -5.39
N TYR A 256 9.87 -12.40 -5.98
CA TYR A 256 8.61 -13.11 -6.22
C TYR A 256 8.76 -14.27 -7.20
N ASN A 257 9.55 -14.11 -8.27
CA ASN A 257 9.78 -15.16 -9.24
C ASN A 257 10.58 -16.37 -8.66
N GLN A 258 11.30 -16.15 -7.56
CA GLN A 258 12.07 -17.20 -6.87
C GLN A 258 11.33 -17.80 -5.68
N ALA A 259 10.36 -17.12 -5.12
CA ALA A 259 9.64 -17.56 -3.93
C ALA A 259 8.74 -18.79 -4.20
N SER A 260 8.45 -19.50 -3.12
CA SER A 260 7.44 -20.58 -3.08
C SER A 260 6.20 -20.13 -2.32
N LEU A 261 6.36 -19.28 -1.30
CA LEU A 261 5.29 -18.85 -0.41
C LEU A 261 5.61 -17.43 0.08
N VAL A 262 4.61 -16.60 0.19
CA VAL A 262 4.78 -15.25 0.74
C VAL A 262 4.01 -15.10 2.04
N LEU A 263 4.68 -14.53 3.05
CA LEU A 263 4.07 -14.20 4.33
C LEU A 263 3.86 -12.69 4.45
N ASN A 264 2.71 -12.29 4.97
CA ASN A 264 2.50 -10.97 5.55
C ASN A 264 2.10 -11.18 7.00
N LEU A 265 2.99 -10.86 7.91
CA LEU A 265 2.84 -11.12 9.35
C LEU A 265 2.43 -9.87 10.14
N SER A 266 1.81 -8.88 9.49
CA SER A 266 1.40 -7.65 10.18
C SER A 266 0.55 -7.97 11.41
N ASP A 267 0.98 -7.46 12.57
CA ASP A 267 0.27 -7.66 13.85
C ASP A 267 -1.00 -6.80 13.88
N LYS A 268 -2.15 -7.43 13.73
CA LYS A 268 -3.46 -6.77 13.69
C LYS A 268 -3.78 -5.94 14.95
N LYS A 269 -3.16 -6.25 16.08
CA LYS A 269 -3.33 -5.49 17.34
C LYS A 269 -2.63 -4.13 17.30
N ARG A 270 -1.59 -3.99 16.45
CA ARG A 270 -0.77 -2.78 16.33
C ARG A 270 -0.97 -2.05 15.01
N PHE A 271 -1.21 -2.80 13.93
CA PHE A 271 -1.35 -2.26 12.60
C PHE A 271 -2.22 -3.17 11.72
N VAL A 272 -3.30 -2.64 11.20
CA VAL A 272 -4.17 -3.38 10.29
C VAL A 272 -3.91 -2.92 8.86
N GLU A 273 -3.60 -3.87 7.98
CA GLU A 273 -3.41 -3.63 6.55
C GLU A 273 -4.72 -3.25 5.89
N THR A 274 -4.77 -2.07 5.29
CA THR A 274 -5.98 -1.59 4.59
C THR A 274 -6.21 -2.28 3.25
N PHE A 275 -5.15 -2.84 2.63
CA PHE A 275 -5.24 -3.57 1.36
C PHE A 275 -4.26 -4.74 1.29
N GLY A 276 -2.93 -4.51 1.43
CA GLY A 276 -1.91 -5.56 1.35
C GLY A 276 -1.36 -5.79 -0.06
N LEU A 277 -0.67 -4.79 -0.64
CA LEU A 277 -0.07 -4.91 -1.98
C LEU A 277 0.87 -6.12 -2.09
N THR A 278 1.64 -6.45 -1.05
CA THR A 278 2.58 -7.60 -1.06
C THR A 278 1.86 -8.93 -1.26
N ALA A 279 0.65 -9.09 -0.70
CA ALA A 279 -0.16 -10.28 -0.94
C ALA A 279 -0.67 -10.32 -2.39
N LEU A 280 -1.12 -9.19 -2.94
CA LEU A 280 -1.53 -9.11 -4.34
C LEU A 280 -0.36 -9.39 -5.29
N GLU A 281 0.83 -8.85 -5.02
CA GLU A 281 2.07 -9.12 -5.76
C GLU A 281 2.39 -10.62 -5.78
N ALA A 282 2.33 -11.27 -4.62
CA ALA A 282 2.52 -12.71 -4.48
C ALA A 282 1.49 -13.53 -5.27
N MET A 283 0.21 -13.23 -5.11
CA MET A 283 -0.86 -13.92 -5.83
C MET A 283 -0.72 -13.78 -7.35
N THR A 284 -0.29 -12.59 -7.82
CA THR A 284 -0.05 -12.33 -9.24
C THR A 284 1.17 -13.09 -9.75
N ALA A 285 2.14 -13.37 -8.88
CA ALA A 285 3.26 -14.28 -9.18
C ALA A 285 2.87 -15.76 -9.10
N GLY A 286 1.60 -16.10 -8.82
CA GLY A 286 1.13 -17.48 -8.67
C GLY A 286 1.62 -18.14 -7.40
N LEU A 287 1.78 -17.38 -6.32
CA LEU A 287 2.26 -17.88 -5.03
C LEU A 287 1.13 -17.93 -4.01
N PRO A 288 1.01 -19.01 -3.22
CA PRO A 288 0.17 -19.03 -2.04
C PRO A 288 0.62 -17.95 -1.03
N VAL A 289 -0.30 -17.50 -0.19
CA VAL A 289 0.00 -16.49 0.84
C VAL A 289 -0.50 -16.90 2.21
N ILE A 290 0.21 -16.48 3.26
CA ILE A 290 -0.30 -16.49 4.63
C ILE A 290 -0.37 -15.02 5.08
N VAL A 291 -1.55 -14.58 5.52
CA VAL A 291 -1.84 -13.19 5.84
C VAL A 291 -2.52 -13.07 7.21
N PRO A 292 -2.58 -11.87 7.82
CA PRO A 292 -3.35 -11.63 9.04
C PRO A 292 -4.83 -11.97 8.88
N THR A 293 -5.50 -12.22 10.00
CA THR A 293 -6.93 -12.55 10.04
C THR A 293 -7.86 -11.37 9.84
N GLU A 294 -7.33 -10.13 9.88
CA GLU A 294 -8.09 -8.88 9.76
C GLU A 294 -7.45 -7.92 8.76
N GLY A 295 -8.27 -7.01 8.23
CA GLY A 295 -7.85 -5.97 7.30
C GLY A 295 -8.30 -6.23 5.87
N GLY A 296 -8.09 -5.24 5.00
CA GLY A 296 -8.36 -5.41 3.56
C GLY A 296 -7.51 -6.51 2.93
N ILE A 297 -6.34 -6.81 3.49
CA ILE A 297 -5.53 -7.96 3.06
C ILE A 297 -6.24 -9.30 3.30
N ALA A 298 -6.99 -9.43 4.39
CA ALA A 298 -7.74 -10.64 4.72
C ALA A 298 -8.91 -10.89 3.75
N GLU A 299 -9.47 -9.83 3.13
CA GLU A 299 -10.53 -9.95 2.13
C GLU A 299 -10.07 -10.68 0.85
N MET A 300 -8.77 -10.62 0.54
CA MET A 300 -8.21 -11.27 -0.64
C MET A 300 -8.01 -12.77 -0.44
N VAL A 301 -8.02 -13.27 0.79
CA VAL A 301 -7.69 -14.65 1.10
C VAL A 301 -8.92 -15.43 1.55
N VAL A 302 -9.11 -16.59 0.93
CA VAL A 302 -10.08 -17.61 1.33
C VAL A 302 -9.29 -18.83 1.79
N ASP A 303 -9.42 -19.17 3.08
CA ASP A 303 -8.68 -20.27 3.71
C ASP A 303 -8.80 -21.58 2.92
N GLY A 304 -7.66 -22.22 2.68
CA GLY A 304 -7.58 -23.46 1.93
C GLY A 304 -7.85 -23.36 0.43
N LYS A 305 -8.13 -22.14 -0.10
CA LYS A 305 -8.34 -21.92 -1.54
C LYS A 305 -7.16 -21.25 -2.22
N ASN A 306 -6.75 -20.08 -1.74
CA ASN A 306 -5.66 -19.29 -2.34
C ASN A 306 -4.61 -18.85 -1.32
N GLY A 307 -4.71 -19.34 -0.10
CA GLY A 307 -3.83 -19.03 1.02
C GLY A 307 -4.48 -19.35 2.35
N TYR A 308 -3.93 -18.79 3.41
CA TYR A 308 -4.46 -18.92 4.77
C TYR A 308 -4.44 -17.58 5.50
N LYS A 309 -5.41 -17.38 6.39
CA LYS A 309 -5.48 -16.26 7.33
C LYS A 309 -5.11 -16.78 8.73
N ILE A 310 -3.93 -16.38 9.21
CA ILE A 310 -3.44 -16.83 10.52
C ILE A 310 -2.90 -15.60 11.27
N ASP A 311 -3.27 -15.46 12.54
CA ASP A 311 -2.75 -14.40 13.41
C ASP A 311 -1.25 -14.65 13.69
N VAL A 312 -0.44 -13.60 13.61
CA VAL A 312 1.00 -13.69 13.92
C VAL A 312 1.28 -14.18 15.34
N GLN A 313 0.34 -14.00 16.28
CA GLN A 313 0.44 -14.55 17.63
C GLN A 313 0.41 -16.08 17.66
N GLU A 314 0.01 -16.74 16.56
CA GLU A 314 -0.13 -18.19 16.44
C GLU A 314 1.00 -18.78 15.57
N LEU A 315 2.27 -18.49 15.92
CA LEU A 315 3.45 -18.87 15.11
C LEU A 315 3.51 -20.38 14.82
N ASP A 316 3.11 -21.23 15.74
CA ASP A 316 3.10 -22.67 15.50
C ASP A 316 2.06 -23.10 14.46
N LYS A 317 0.92 -22.42 14.39
CA LYS A 317 -0.05 -22.64 13.30
C LYS A 317 0.51 -22.16 11.96
N ILE A 318 1.21 -21.03 11.93
CA ILE A 318 1.90 -20.52 10.72
C ILE A 318 2.95 -21.55 10.29
N ALA A 319 3.79 -22.03 11.21
CA ALA A 319 4.82 -23.03 10.92
C ALA A 319 4.23 -24.33 10.34
N ASN A 320 3.12 -24.81 10.92
CA ASN A 320 2.41 -26.00 10.42
C ASN A 320 1.78 -25.75 9.04
N ALA A 321 1.18 -24.58 8.80
CA ALA A 321 0.65 -24.22 7.48
C ALA A 321 1.75 -24.17 6.42
N ILE A 322 2.91 -23.58 6.73
CA ILE A 322 4.09 -23.58 5.85
C ILE A 322 4.51 -25.01 5.50
N LYS A 323 4.67 -25.88 6.52
CA LYS A 323 5.03 -27.30 6.31
C LYS A 323 4.03 -27.99 5.37
N ASN A 324 2.73 -27.85 5.65
CA ASN A 324 1.67 -28.50 4.87
C ASN A 324 1.68 -28.02 3.42
N ILE A 325 1.73 -26.69 3.19
CA ILE A 325 1.75 -26.12 1.84
C ILE A 325 2.98 -26.60 1.06
N LEU A 326 4.15 -26.56 1.69
CA LEU A 326 5.40 -26.85 1.00
C LEU A 326 5.76 -28.36 0.96
N SER A 327 4.99 -29.25 1.61
CA SER A 327 5.18 -30.70 1.55
C SER A 327 4.18 -31.39 0.63
N ASP A 328 3.00 -30.80 0.41
CA ASP A 328 1.95 -31.35 -0.44
C ASP A 328 1.87 -30.58 -1.77
N LYS A 329 2.34 -31.20 -2.86
CA LYS A 329 2.34 -30.61 -4.19
C LYS A 329 0.93 -30.34 -4.73
N ALA A 330 -0.03 -31.21 -4.41
CA ALA A 330 -1.41 -31.03 -4.87
C ALA A 330 -2.06 -29.82 -4.18
N LEU A 331 -1.91 -29.71 -2.87
CA LEU A 331 -2.35 -28.53 -2.10
C LEU A 331 -1.66 -27.25 -2.60
N TYR A 332 -0.33 -27.29 -2.79
CA TYR A 332 0.43 -26.15 -3.30
C TYR A 332 -0.12 -25.66 -4.64
N THR A 333 -0.28 -26.59 -5.60
CA THR A 333 -0.77 -26.27 -6.96
C THR A 333 -2.18 -25.70 -6.92
N LEU A 334 -3.06 -26.25 -6.07
CA LEU A 334 -4.42 -25.73 -5.86
C LEU A 334 -4.39 -24.28 -5.38
N LEU A 335 -3.64 -24.02 -4.31
CA LEU A 335 -3.54 -22.67 -3.71
C LEU A 335 -2.93 -21.67 -4.70
N ALA A 336 -1.84 -22.04 -5.36
CA ALA A 336 -1.11 -21.21 -6.32
C ALA A 336 -1.98 -20.83 -7.54
N THR A 337 -2.67 -21.82 -8.13
CA THR A 337 -3.59 -21.60 -9.25
C THR A 337 -4.72 -20.65 -8.88
N ASN A 338 -5.33 -20.88 -7.72
CA ASN A 338 -6.42 -20.03 -7.25
C ASN A 338 -5.95 -18.62 -6.85
N ALA A 339 -4.74 -18.48 -6.29
CA ALA A 339 -4.14 -17.18 -5.99
C ALA A 339 -3.95 -16.36 -7.28
N LEU A 340 -3.34 -16.95 -8.31
CA LEU A 340 -3.15 -16.32 -9.61
C LEU A 340 -4.50 -15.90 -10.22
N LYS A 341 -5.46 -16.82 -10.31
CA LYS A 341 -6.81 -16.52 -10.84
C LYS A 341 -7.53 -15.42 -10.05
N TYR A 342 -7.37 -15.39 -8.74
CA TYR A 342 -7.99 -14.36 -7.91
C TYR A 342 -7.38 -12.97 -8.18
N SER A 343 -6.06 -12.90 -8.40
CA SER A 343 -5.34 -11.64 -8.66
C SER A 343 -5.78 -10.93 -9.95
N GLU A 344 -6.32 -11.65 -10.93
CA GLU A 344 -6.81 -11.10 -12.20
C GLU A 344 -7.93 -10.04 -12.03
N LYS A 345 -8.64 -10.07 -10.91
CA LYS A 345 -9.66 -9.08 -10.55
C LYS A 345 -9.07 -7.69 -10.33
N PHE A 346 -7.79 -7.60 -9.96
CA PHE A 346 -7.11 -6.36 -9.61
C PHE A 346 -6.34 -5.78 -10.79
N ASN A 347 -7.07 -5.39 -11.82
CA ASN A 347 -6.52 -4.86 -13.05
C ASN A 347 -6.31 -3.35 -12.99
N ALA A 348 -5.10 -2.87 -13.32
CA ALA A 348 -4.75 -1.45 -13.29
C ALA A 348 -5.65 -0.60 -14.20
N GLY A 349 -6.02 -1.09 -15.38
CA GLY A 349 -6.91 -0.38 -16.30
C GLY A 349 -8.30 -0.17 -15.70
N ASN A 350 -8.84 -1.20 -15.03
CA ASN A 350 -10.14 -1.13 -14.35
C ASN A 350 -10.08 -0.15 -13.17
N MET A 351 -9.05 -0.23 -12.32
CA MET A 351 -8.86 0.71 -11.21
C MET A 351 -8.78 2.16 -11.70
N ILE A 352 -7.91 2.45 -12.67
CA ILE A 352 -7.77 3.79 -13.26
C ILE A 352 -9.09 4.24 -13.91
N GLY A 353 -9.80 3.33 -14.57
CA GLY A 353 -11.09 3.60 -15.18
C GLY A 353 -12.15 4.02 -14.17
N GLN A 354 -12.26 3.28 -13.06
CA GLN A 354 -13.20 3.59 -11.97
C GLN A 354 -12.84 4.92 -11.30
N ILE A 355 -11.58 5.14 -10.93
CA ILE A 355 -11.12 6.41 -10.34
C ILE A 355 -11.37 7.58 -11.31
N THR A 356 -11.09 7.40 -12.62
CA THR A 356 -11.38 8.43 -13.63
C THR A 356 -12.87 8.79 -13.66
N LYS A 357 -13.76 7.80 -13.57
CA LYS A 357 -15.21 8.04 -13.51
C LYS A 357 -15.60 8.85 -12.27
N VAL A 358 -15.09 8.48 -11.09
CA VAL A 358 -15.33 9.21 -9.84
C VAL A 358 -14.86 10.65 -9.94
N LEU A 359 -13.65 10.88 -10.47
CA LEU A 359 -13.11 12.23 -10.66
C LEU A 359 -13.87 13.04 -11.75
N ALA A 360 -14.56 12.39 -12.68
CA ALA A 360 -15.34 13.03 -13.72
C ALA A 360 -16.78 13.37 -13.31
N THR A 361 -17.26 12.80 -12.20
CA THR A 361 -18.60 13.09 -11.67
C THR A 361 -18.60 14.54 -11.16
N GLN A 362 -19.28 15.42 -11.92
CA GLN A 362 -19.61 16.76 -11.43
C GLN A 362 -20.98 16.65 -10.79
N SER A 363 -21.09 17.07 -9.54
CA SER A 363 -22.37 17.25 -8.86
C SER A 363 -23.17 18.41 -9.43
#